data_d86e8d3ec0022294c8e11c7d71ac35b5
#
_entry.id   d86e8d3ec0022294c8e11c7d71ac35b5
#
_cell.length_a   1.000
_cell.length_b   1.000
_cell.length_c   1.000
_cell.angle_alpha   90.00
_cell.angle_beta   90.00
_cell.angle_gamma   90.00
#
_symmetry.space_group_name_H-M   'P 1'
#
loop_
_entity.id
_entity.type
_entity.pdbx_description
1 polymer ?
#
loop_
_entity_poly.entity_id
_entity_poly.type
_entity_poly.pdbx_seq_one_letter_code
_entity_poly.pdbx_strand_id
1 'polypeptide(L)'
;MFFGMRKRNKEQHEEPNYWISFTDFALSFLISFILLSSLMLAYQYKEKQKAEEIANNLASSIGQIQENYAVRAHIGKKLKETFQGDNSVFVDPTSGFVRLSENAIEFYPDSAALKSSPYYIDQFFTKYISAIKNAVSPDGKINYYRDDYVQRIIIEGHINKVNEYVTGMDLSQARALTVYNHIYPHIMYDNDLKEKVQAVGRGHFAPYDKNGNPSANRRVEFHFTLNEEKIAREQSQAIIDAEIAAKGSEK
;
A
#
# COMPACT_ATOMS: atom_id res chain seq x y z
N MET A 1 -68.89 -45.15 86.28
CA MET A 1 -67.48 -44.68 86.33
C MET A 1 -66.87 -44.90 84.98
N PHE A 2 -66.85 -43.86 84.12
CA PHE A 2 -66.31 -43.96 82.80
C PHE A 2 -64.96 -43.21 82.76
N PHE A 3 -63.86 -43.93 82.52
CA PHE A 3 -62.56 -43.36 82.31
C PHE A 3 -62.44 -42.99 80.87
N GLY A 4 -62.35 -41.69 80.58
CA GLY A 4 -62.06 -41.17 79.20
C GLY A 4 -60.58 -41.27 78.92
N MET A 5 -60.19 -42.08 77.95
CA MET A 5 -58.86 -42.11 77.39
C MET A 5 -58.61 -40.90 76.46
N ARG A 6 -57.79 -40.00 76.90
CA ARG A 6 -57.31 -38.86 76.15
C ARG A 6 -56.24 -39.32 75.10
N LYS A 7 -56.57 -39.41 73.83
CA LYS A 7 -55.59 -39.64 72.78
C LYS A 7 -54.61 -38.44 72.70
N ARG A 8 -53.37 -38.68 73.01
CA ARG A 8 -52.28 -37.73 72.69
C ARG A 8 -52.03 -37.78 71.24
N ASN A 9 -52.34 -36.67 70.47
CA ASN A 9 -51.83 -36.43 69.17
C ASN A 9 -50.30 -36.23 69.26
N LYS A 10 -49.52 -37.13 68.71
CA LYS A 10 -48.12 -36.90 68.44
C LYS A 10 -48.08 -36.01 67.22
N GLU A 11 -47.79 -34.73 67.40
CA GLU A 11 -47.32 -33.87 66.30
C GLU A 11 -45.99 -34.46 65.84
N GLN A 12 -46.01 -35.03 64.64
CA GLN A 12 -44.78 -35.39 63.96
C GLN A 12 -44.18 -34.04 63.49
N HIS A 13 -43.16 -33.58 64.21
CA HIS A 13 -42.24 -32.57 63.65
C HIS A 13 -41.52 -33.24 62.48
N GLU A 14 -41.95 -32.96 61.28
CA GLU A 14 -41.14 -33.25 60.10
C GLU A 14 -39.83 -32.44 60.21
N GLU A 15 -38.73 -33.11 60.42
CA GLU A 15 -37.42 -32.47 60.39
C GLU A 15 -37.23 -31.88 59.01
N PRO A 16 -36.90 -30.60 58.91
CA PRO A 16 -36.68 -29.98 57.62
C PRO A 16 -35.58 -30.71 56.89
N ASN A 17 -35.89 -31.17 55.66
CA ASN A 17 -34.98 -32.01 54.88
C ASN A 17 -33.90 -31.12 54.25
N TYR A 18 -32.89 -30.73 55.02
CA TYR A 18 -31.77 -29.85 54.61
C TYR A 18 -31.02 -30.39 53.43
N TRP A 19 -31.04 -31.69 53.17
CA TRP A 19 -30.38 -32.30 52.01
C TRP A 19 -31.05 -31.97 50.68
N ILE A 20 -32.37 -31.84 50.62
CA ILE A 20 -33.10 -31.44 49.42
C ILE A 20 -32.78 -29.98 49.09
N SER A 21 -32.78 -29.09 50.07
CA SER A 21 -32.43 -27.69 49.90
C SER A 21 -30.96 -27.49 49.45
N PHE A 22 -30.04 -28.31 49.98
CA PHE A 22 -28.63 -28.29 49.61
C PHE A 22 -28.40 -28.81 48.18
N THR A 23 -29.09 -29.87 47.78
CA THR A 23 -28.98 -30.40 46.38
C THR A 23 -29.54 -29.41 45.36
N ASP A 24 -30.66 -28.75 45.64
CA ASP A 24 -31.22 -27.70 44.76
C ASP A 24 -30.27 -26.52 44.62
N PHE A 25 -29.66 -26.07 45.71
CA PHE A 25 -28.64 -25.02 45.67
C PHE A 25 -27.41 -25.44 44.84
N ALA A 26 -26.88 -26.65 45.10
CA ALA A 26 -25.73 -27.18 44.40
C ALA A 26 -25.98 -27.33 42.86
N LEU A 27 -27.19 -27.80 42.52
CA LEU A 27 -27.62 -27.97 41.14
C LEU A 27 -27.76 -26.61 40.41
N SER A 28 -28.37 -25.64 41.05
CA SER A 28 -28.51 -24.27 40.54
C SER A 28 -27.15 -23.59 40.32
N PHE A 29 -26.23 -23.79 41.28
CA PHE A 29 -24.86 -23.30 41.15
C PHE A 29 -24.12 -23.96 39.99
N LEU A 30 -24.23 -25.30 39.87
CA LEU A 30 -23.62 -26.04 38.77
C LEU A 30 -24.13 -25.57 37.38
N ILE A 31 -25.45 -25.41 37.25
CA ILE A 31 -26.06 -24.90 35.99
C ILE A 31 -25.55 -23.50 35.69
N SER A 32 -25.54 -22.61 36.68
CA SER A 32 -25.04 -21.23 36.51
C SER A 32 -23.57 -21.22 36.11
N PHE A 33 -22.73 -22.09 36.70
CA PHE A 33 -21.33 -22.23 36.35
C PHE A 33 -21.11 -22.75 34.93
N ILE A 34 -21.90 -23.75 34.49
CA ILE A 34 -21.86 -24.27 33.11
C ILE A 34 -22.27 -23.20 32.14
N LEU A 35 -23.32 -22.43 32.41
CA LEU A 35 -23.77 -21.35 31.55
C LEU A 35 -22.71 -20.24 31.43
N LEU A 36 -22.12 -19.82 32.55
CA LEU A 36 -21.07 -18.82 32.57
C LEU A 36 -19.82 -19.29 31.82
N SER A 37 -19.40 -20.54 32.04
CA SER A 37 -18.26 -21.15 31.36
C SER A 37 -18.51 -21.24 29.82
N SER A 38 -19.72 -21.65 29.43
CA SER A 38 -20.12 -21.72 28.03
C SER A 38 -20.10 -20.32 27.33
N LEU A 39 -20.60 -19.31 28.06
CA LEU A 39 -20.56 -17.92 27.58
C LEU A 39 -19.12 -17.42 27.44
N MET A 40 -18.26 -17.72 28.40
CA MET A 40 -16.86 -17.34 28.37
C MET A 40 -16.11 -18.02 27.20
N LEU A 41 -16.36 -19.30 26.96
CA LEU A 41 -15.80 -20.05 25.84
C LEU A 41 -16.29 -19.47 24.48
N ALA A 42 -17.57 -19.15 24.37
CA ALA A 42 -18.12 -18.52 23.15
C ALA A 42 -17.50 -17.14 22.90
N TYR A 43 -17.27 -16.36 23.96
CA TYR A 43 -16.60 -15.07 23.86
C TYR A 43 -15.14 -15.23 23.42
N GLN A 44 -14.38 -16.14 24.05
CA GLN A 44 -12.99 -16.43 23.67
C GLN A 44 -12.88 -16.93 22.23
N TYR A 45 -13.80 -17.77 21.77
CA TYR A 45 -13.83 -18.26 20.40
C TYR A 45 -14.05 -17.11 19.40
N LYS A 46 -14.98 -16.21 19.69
CA LYS A 46 -15.24 -15.03 18.87
C LYS A 46 -14.05 -14.07 18.83
N GLU A 47 -13.37 -13.86 19.95
CA GLU A 47 -12.15 -13.05 20.00
C GLU A 47 -11.00 -13.67 19.20
N LYS A 48 -10.84 -15.01 19.31
CA LYS A 48 -9.85 -15.74 18.52
C LYS A 48 -10.11 -15.59 17.01
N GLN A 49 -11.35 -15.76 16.57
CA GLN A 49 -11.71 -15.55 15.16
C GLN A 49 -11.39 -14.14 14.65
N LYS A 50 -11.70 -13.12 15.45
CA LYS A 50 -11.35 -11.73 15.10
C LYS A 50 -9.84 -11.52 15.04
N ALA A 51 -9.09 -12.09 15.97
CA ALA A 51 -7.64 -11.99 15.97
C ALA A 51 -7.02 -12.68 14.74
N GLU A 52 -7.52 -13.84 14.34
CA GLU A 52 -7.11 -14.55 13.12
C GLU A 52 -7.44 -13.75 11.85
N GLU A 53 -8.62 -13.15 11.78
CA GLU A 53 -9.02 -12.28 10.66
C GLU A 53 -8.09 -11.06 10.55
N ILE A 54 -7.81 -10.39 11.65
CA ILE A 54 -6.87 -9.24 11.70
C ILE A 54 -5.46 -9.68 11.29
N ALA A 55 -4.98 -10.81 11.77
CA ALA A 55 -3.67 -11.35 11.42
C ALA A 55 -3.55 -11.66 9.92
N ASN A 56 -4.58 -12.25 9.32
CA ASN A 56 -4.63 -12.55 7.89
C ASN A 56 -4.67 -11.27 7.04
N ASN A 57 -5.48 -10.29 7.44
CA ASN A 57 -5.54 -9.00 6.76
C ASN A 57 -4.21 -8.25 6.84
N LEU A 58 -3.53 -8.30 7.98
CA LEU A 58 -2.20 -7.70 8.17
C LEU A 58 -1.14 -8.41 7.32
N ALA A 59 -1.13 -9.74 7.30
CA ALA A 59 -0.21 -10.52 6.48
C ALA A 59 -0.38 -10.22 4.98
N SER A 60 -1.63 -10.13 4.51
CA SER A 60 -1.94 -9.73 3.14
C SER A 60 -1.43 -8.33 2.82
N SER A 61 -1.67 -7.36 3.70
CA SER A 61 -1.21 -5.98 3.52
C SER A 61 0.32 -5.87 3.49
N ILE A 62 1.01 -6.60 4.36
CA ILE A 62 2.48 -6.65 4.37
C ILE A 62 3.00 -7.25 3.06
N GLY A 63 2.38 -8.34 2.58
CA GLY A 63 2.73 -8.94 1.30
C GLY A 63 2.61 -7.95 0.14
N GLN A 64 1.50 -7.21 0.06
CA GLN A 64 1.30 -6.17 -0.98
C GLN A 64 2.38 -5.09 -0.94
N ILE A 65 2.74 -4.63 0.26
CA ILE A 65 3.79 -3.64 0.43
C ILE A 65 5.13 -4.20 -0.08
N GLN A 66 5.48 -5.43 0.29
CA GLN A 66 6.72 -6.06 -0.12
C GLN A 66 6.81 -6.23 -1.65
N GLU A 67 5.72 -6.66 -2.30
CA GLU A 67 5.67 -6.80 -3.76
C GLU A 67 5.81 -5.45 -4.45
N ASN A 68 5.12 -4.41 -3.99
CA ASN A 68 5.26 -3.07 -4.51
C ASN A 68 6.72 -2.58 -4.43
N TYR A 69 7.39 -2.83 -3.32
CA TYR A 69 8.80 -2.50 -3.17
C TYR A 69 9.69 -3.31 -4.11
N ALA A 70 9.43 -4.60 -4.28
CA ALA A 70 10.21 -5.46 -5.15
C ALA A 70 10.08 -5.01 -6.63
N VAL A 71 8.87 -4.77 -7.11
CA VAL A 71 8.62 -4.26 -8.48
C VAL A 71 9.33 -2.93 -8.69
N ARG A 72 9.17 -1.97 -7.75
CA ARG A 72 9.86 -0.66 -7.83
C ARG A 72 11.37 -0.82 -7.88
N ALA A 73 11.94 -1.66 -7.03
CA ALA A 73 13.38 -1.89 -6.97
C ALA A 73 13.92 -2.53 -8.27
N HIS A 74 13.19 -3.46 -8.88
CA HIS A 74 13.59 -4.06 -10.15
C HIS A 74 13.59 -3.03 -11.29
N ILE A 75 12.53 -2.23 -11.41
CA ILE A 75 12.46 -1.15 -12.41
C ILE A 75 13.55 -0.11 -12.10
N GLY A 76 13.72 0.30 -10.85
CA GLY A 76 14.73 1.26 -10.42
C GLY A 76 16.15 0.81 -10.70
N LYS A 77 16.45 -0.48 -10.48
CA LYS A 77 17.73 -1.08 -10.85
C LYS A 77 17.98 -0.99 -12.35
N LYS A 78 16.97 -1.34 -13.16
CA LYS A 78 17.06 -1.24 -14.62
C LYS A 78 17.31 0.19 -15.12
N LEU A 79 16.62 1.16 -14.50
CA LEU A 79 16.84 2.59 -14.77
C LEU A 79 18.26 3.00 -14.39
N LYS A 80 18.75 2.60 -13.21
CA LYS A 80 20.11 2.90 -12.76
C LYS A 80 21.18 2.33 -13.70
N GLU A 81 21.01 1.10 -14.17
CA GLU A 81 21.89 0.46 -15.15
C GLU A 81 21.87 1.23 -16.49
N THR A 82 20.69 1.66 -16.93
CA THR A 82 20.51 2.39 -18.21
C THR A 82 21.17 3.75 -18.21
N PHE A 83 21.18 4.44 -17.06
CA PHE A 83 21.77 5.78 -16.91
C PHE A 83 23.13 5.76 -16.22
N GLN A 84 23.75 4.59 -16.11
CA GLN A 84 25.09 4.49 -15.52
C GLN A 84 26.11 5.32 -16.32
N GLY A 85 26.80 6.23 -15.61
CA GLY A 85 27.79 7.12 -16.21
C GLY A 85 27.22 8.44 -16.76
N ASP A 86 25.92 8.65 -16.75
CA ASP A 86 25.31 9.94 -17.09
C ASP A 86 25.19 10.82 -15.82
N ASN A 87 26.11 11.77 -15.68
CA ASN A 87 26.18 12.69 -14.54
C ASN A 87 25.00 13.70 -14.50
N SER A 88 24.20 13.77 -15.56
CA SER A 88 23.03 14.64 -15.65
C SER A 88 21.76 13.99 -15.13
N VAL A 89 21.82 12.68 -14.82
CA VAL A 89 20.70 11.89 -14.37
C VAL A 89 21.00 11.28 -13.00
N PHE A 90 20.15 11.55 -12.05
CA PHE A 90 20.14 10.86 -10.76
C PHE A 90 19.00 9.84 -10.73
N VAL A 91 19.29 8.59 -10.39
CA VAL A 91 18.30 7.53 -10.25
C VAL A 91 18.34 7.01 -8.80
N ASP A 92 17.18 7.05 -8.14
CA ASP A 92 16.98 6.29 -6.89
C ASP A 92 16.57 4.85 -7.25
N PRO A 93 17.43 3.86 -7.02
CA PRO A 93 17.14 2.49 -7.41
C PRO A 93 16.04 1.83 -6.57
N THR A 94 15.70 2.41 -5.42
CA THR A 94 14.68 1.86 -4.51
C THR A 94 13.26 2.27 -4.92
N SER A 95 13.08 3.54 -5.24
CA SER A 95 11.78 4.09 -5.65
C SER A 95 11.59 4.09 -7.16
N GLY A 96 12.68 3.96 -7.93
CA GLY A 96 12.67 4.11 -9.38
C GLY A 96 12.46 5.55 -9.87
N PHE A 97 12.58 6.50 -8.96
CA PHE A 97 12.49 7.92 -9.27
C PHE A 97 13.76 8.38 -10.01
N VAL A 98 13.56 9.22 -11.03
CA VAL A 98 14.65 9.77 -11.86
C VAL A 98 14.57 11.28 -11.85
N ARG A 99 15.65 11.92 -11.46
CA ARG A 99 15.79 13.38 -11.48
C ARG A 99 16.80 13.80 -12.54
N LEU A 100 16.41 14.79 -13.32
CA LEU A 100 17.30 15.48 -14.24
C LEU A 100 17.92 16.70 -13.56
N SER A 101 19.23 16.81 -13.66
CA SER A 101 19.97 17.96 -13.14
C SER A 101 19.67 19.23 -13.93
N GLU A 102 19.99 20.40 -13.35
CA GLU A 102 19.87 21.68 -14.05
C GLU A 102 20.71 21.73 -15.33
N ASN A 103 21.82 20.99 -15.38
CA ASN A 103 22.63 20.89 -16.60
C ASN A 103 21.93 20.12 -17.73
N ALA A 104 21.03 19.21 -17.38
CA ALA A 104 20.24 18.44 -18.35
C ALA A 104 19.05 19.24 -18.89
N ILE A 105 18.35 19.92 -17.99
CA ILE A 105 17.17 20.74 -18.32
C ILE A 105 17.29 22.08 -17.61
N GLU A 106 17.70 23.10 -18.35
CA GLU A 106 17.77 24.48 -17.87
C GLU A 106 16.61 25.29 -18.43
N PHE A 107 15.88 25.96 -17.54
CA PHE A 107 14.85 26.95 -17.91
C PHE A 107 15.37 28.37 -17.73
N TYR A 108 14.84 29.29 -18.49
CA TYR A 108 15.05 30.70 -18.20
C TYR A 108 14.47 31.07 -16.84
N PRO A 109 15.05 32.05 -16.11
CA PRO A 109 14.50 32.54 -14.87
C PRO A 109 13.01 32.90 -15.01
N ASP A 110 12.20 32.53 -14.03
CA ASP A 110 10.77 32.80 -13.94
C ASP A 110 9.97 32.44 -15.23
N SER A 111 10.48 31.48 -16.00
CA SER A 111 9.88 31.06 -17.26
C SER A 111 9.84 29.54 -17.35
N ALA A 112 8.92 29.04 -18.17
CA ALA A 112 8.85 27.67 -18.61
C ALA A 112 9.58 27.42 -19.94
N ALA A 113 10.16 28.45 -20.55
CA ALA A 113 10.96 28.32 -21.77
C ALA A 113 12.30 27.64 -21.45
N LEU A 114 12.66 26.63 -22.24
CA LEU A 114 13.94 25.93 -22.13
C LEU A 114 15.07 26.83 -22.63
N LYS A 115 16.15 26.88 -21.88
CA LYS A 115 17.43 27.48 -22.27
C LYS A 115 18.35 26.43 -22.85
N SER A 116 18.28 25.19 -22.34
CA SER A 116 19.02 24.05 -22.84
C SER A 116 18.42 23.49 -24.16
N SER A 117 19.22 22.75 -24.92
CA SER A 117 18.72 22.04 -26.10
C SER A 117 17.70 20.97 -25.72
N PRO A 118 16.53 20.91 -26.37
CA PRO A 118 15.53 19.86 -26.12
C PRO A 118 16.01 18.47 -26.55
N TYR A 119 17.06 18.37 -27.40
CA TYR A 119 17.60 17.10 -27.87
C TYR A 119 17.99 16.13 -26.75
N TYR A 120 18.50 16.66 -25.62
CA TYR A 120 18.83 15.84 -24.48
C TYR A 120 17.56 15.20 -23.86
N ILE A 121 16.46 15.94 -23.79
CA ILE A 121 15.16 15.45 -23.25
C ILE A 121 14.68 14.28 -24.12
N ASP A 122 14.76 14.37 -25.43
CA ASP A 122 14.32 13.32 -26.35
C ASP A 122 15.16 12.04 -26.17
N GLN A 123 16.48 12.19 -26.11
CA GLN A 123 17.39 11.06 -25.87
C GLN A 123 17.15 10.42 -24.49
N PHE A 124 17.03 11.24 -23.45
CA PHE A 124 16.73 10.78 -22.10
C PHE A 124 15.42 10.00 -22.07
N PHE A 125 14.34 10.57 -22.60
CA PHE A 125 13.01 9.95 -22.57
C PHE A 125 12.99 8.63 -23.33
N THR A 126 13.63 8.56 -24.48
CA THR A 126 13.75 7.31 -25.26
C THR A 126 14.41 6.20 -24.43
N LYS A 127 15.51 6.51 -23.74
CA LYS A 127 16.20 5.56 -22.85
C LYS A 127 15.33 5.19 -21.65
N TYR A 128 14.68 6.18 -21.04
CA TYR A 128 13.83 6.00 -19.87
C TYR A 128 12.65 5.04 -20.17
N ILE A 129 11.92 5.30 -21.25
CA ILE A 129 10.81 4.45 -21.67
C ILE A 129 11.29 3.05 -22.07
N SER A 130 12.41 2.95 -22.78
CA SER A 130 13.01 1.65 -23.11
C SER A 130 13.35 0.84 -21.85
N ALA A 131 13.92 1.48 -20.85
CA ALA A 131 14.24 0.82 -19.58
C ALA A 131 12.98 0.30 -18.85
N ILE A 132 11.92 1.10 -18.78
CA ILE A 132 10.66 0.70 -18.17
C ILE A 132 9.98 -0.43 -18.97
N LYS A 133 9.89 -0.30 -20.29
CA LYS A 133 9.27 -1.32 -21.15
C LYS A 133 10.00 -2.67 -21.12
N ASN A 134 11.31 -2.67 -20.86
CA ASN A 134 12.14 -3.87 -20.81
C ASN A 134 12.43 -4.34 -19.37
N ALA A 135 11.81 -3.74 -18.37
CA ALA A 135 11.95 -4.19 -16.99
C ALA A 135 11.13 -5.47 -16.76
N VAL A 136 11.81 -6.53 -16.31
CA VAL A 136 11.22 -7.86 -16.09
C VAL A 136 11.50 -8.34 -14.66
N SER A 137 10.67 -9.27 -14.19
CA SER A 137 10.90 -9.97 -12.94
C SER A 137 12.20 -10.79 -12.96
N PRO A 138 12.79 -11.15 -11.81
CA PRO A 138 14.03 -11.92 -11.75
C PRO A 138 13.99 -13.27 -12.48
N ASP A 139 12.82 -13.90 -12.53
CA ASP A 139 12.59 -15.16 -13.25
C ASP A 139 12.23 -14.96 -14.73
N GLY A 140 12.13 -13.71 -15.18
CA GLY A 140 11.84 -13.34 -16.58
C GLY A 140 10.41 -13.58 -17.04
N LYS A 141 9.50 -14.01 -16.15
CA LYS A 141 8.13 -14.36 -16.52
C LYS A 141 7.23 -13.14 -16.67
N ILE A 142 7.42 -12.12 -15.83
CA ILE A 142 6.61 -10.91 -15.78
C ILE A 142 7.39 -9.78 -16.42
N ASN A 143 6.79 -9.12 -17.42
CA ASN A 143 7.26 -7.81 -17.90
C ASN A 143 6.39 -6.75 -17.25
N TYR A 144 6.97 -5.95 -16.35
CA TYR A 144 6.22 -5.01 -15.51
C TYR A 144 5.43 -3.94 -16.28
N TYR A 145 5.87 -3.58 -17.48
CA TYR A 145 5.14 -2.65 -18.32
C TYR A 145 4.04 -3.33 -19.12
N ARG A 146 4.38 -4.37 -19.89
CA ARG A 146 3.43 -5.11 -20.75
C ARG A 146 2.32 -5.78 -19.93
N ASP A 147 2.66 -6.29 -18.76
CA ASP A 147 1.73 -6.98 -17.88
C ASP A 147 1.03 -6.02 -16.90
N ASP A 148 0.99 -4.72 -17.24
CA ASP A 148 0.22 -3.64 -16.59
C ASP A 148 0.51 -3.43 -15.10
N TYR A 149 1.76 -3.63 -14.67
CA TYR A 149 2.19 -3.24 -13.32
C TYR A 149 2.50 -1.75 -13.24
N VAL A 150 2.94 -1.12 -14.35
CA VAL A 150 3.16 0.32 -14.43
C VAL A 150 1.88 1.00 -14.86
N GLN A 151 1.26 1.75 -13.94
CA GLN A 151 0.00 2.43 -14.18
C GLN A 151 0.18 3.79 -14.85
N ARG A 152 1.12 4.61 -14.34
CA ARG A 152 1.36 5.97 -14.85
C ARG A 152 2.84 6.29 -14.87
N ILE A 153 3.20 7.21 -15.76
CA ILE A 153 4.52 7.84 -15.82
C ILE A 153 4.28 9.33 -15.64
N ILE A 154 4.86 9.91 -14.61
CA ILE A 154 4.61 11.28 -14.20
C ILE A 154 5.87 12.11 -14.43
N ILE A 155 5.73 13.20 -15.18
CA ILE A 155 6.74 14.25 -15.34
C ILE A 155 6.41 15.32 -14.32
N GLU A 156 7.25 15.48 -13.32
CA GLU A 156 7.00 16.38 -12.20
C GLU A 156 7.95 17.58 -12.25
N GLY A 157 7.36 18.77 -12.39
CA GLY A 157 8.10 20.02 -12.38
C GLY A 157 8.22 20.59 -10.98
N HIS A 158 9.43 21.01 -10.62
CA HIS A 158 9.74 21.66 -9.35
C HIS A 158 10.34 23.03 -9.55
N ILE A 159 10.08 23.93 -8.62
CA ILE A 159 10.69 25.27 -8.58
C ILE A 159 11.30 25.51 -7.22
N ASN A 160 12.15 26.51 -7.14
CA ASN A 160 12.61 27.04 -5.88
C ASN A 160 11.49 27.82 -5.17
N LYS A 161 11.70 28.17 -3.91
CA LYS A 161 10.77 28.96 -3.12
C LYS A 161 10.40 30.28 -3.84
N VAL A 162 9.12 30.52 -4.01
CA VAL A 162 8.54 31.79 -4.47
C VAL A 162 7.70 32.41 -3.35
N ASN A 163 7.49 33.71 -3.44
CA ASN A 163 6.70 34.43 -2.42
C ASN A 163 5.20 34.14 -2.53
N GLU A 164 4.73 33.72 -3.72
CA GLU A 164 3.31 33.46 -3.97
C GLU A 164 3.09 31.99 -4.36
N TYR A 165 2.13 31.37 -3.67
CA TYR A 165 1.79 29.95 -3.88
C TYR A 165 1.31 29.64 -5.30
N VAL A 166 0.34 30.42 -5.79
CA VAL A 166 -0.32 30.15 -7.08
C VAL A 166 0.68 30.26 -8.21
N THR A 167 1.45 31.34 -8.24
CA THR A 167 2.50 31.56 -9.26
C THR A 167 3.54 30.43 -9.27
N GLY A 168 3.86 29.90 -8.10
CA GLY A 168 4.78 28.77 -7.97
C GLY A 168 4.23 27.47 -8.54
N MET A 169 2.96 27.18 -8.32
CA MET A 169 2.30 26.00 -8.88
C MET A 169 2.17 26.11 -10.40
N ASP A 170 1.72 27.28 -10.90
CA ASP A 170 1.56 27.52 -12.33
C ASP A 170 2.88 27.39 -13.10
N LEU A 171 3.97 27.96 -12.58
CA LEU A 171 5.28 27.88 -13.19
C LEU A 171 5.82 26.43 -13.20
N SER A 172 5.66 25.70 -12.11
CA SER A 172 6.09 24.29 -12.04
C SER A 172 5.29 23.41 -13.00
N GLN A 173 3.98 23.64 -13.10
CA GLN A 173 3.12 22.95 -14.05
C GLN A 173 3.50 23.28 -15.50
N ALA A 174 3.73 24.55 -15.79
CA ALA A 174 4.14 24.99 -17.14
C ALA A 174 5.49 24.36 -17.56
N ARG A 175 6.45 24.21 -16.62
CA ARG A 175 7.72 23.53 -16.87
C ARG A 175 7.54 22.04 -17.16
N ALA A 176 6.71 21.35 -16.39
CA ALA A 176 6.37 19.95 -16.65
C ALA A 176 5.72 19.77 -18.03
N LEU A 177 4.80 20.67 -18.39
CA LEU A 177 4.15 20.68 -19.72
C LEU A 177 5.13 20.97 -20.85
N THR A 178 6.10 21.86 -20.64
CA THR A 178 7.14 22.09 -21.63
C THR A 178 7.91 20.81 -21.94
N VAL A 179 8.32 20.07 -20.90
CA VAL A 179 8.99 18.78 -21.10
C VAL A 179 8.07 17.77 -21.78
N TYR A 180 6.82 17.67 -21.34
CA TYR A 180 5.81 16.80 -21.95
C TYR A 180 5.64 17.09 -23.45
N ASN A 181 5.54 18.36 -23.83
CA ASN A 181 5.38 18.76 -25.23
C ASN A 181 6.59 18.36 -26.09
N HIS A 182 7.80 18.38 -25.52
CA HIS A 182 8.99 17.93 -26.25
C HIS A 182 9.02 16.43 -26.48
N ILE A 183 8.54 15.65 -25.52
CA ILE A 183 8.50 14.18 -25.65
C ILE A 183 7.22 13.68 -26.35
N TYR A 184 6.23 14.54 -26.56
CA TYR A 184 4.96 14.17 -27.19
C TYR A 184 5.12 13.46 -28.55
N PRO A 185 6.05 13.84 -29.43
CA PRO A 185 6.31 13.11 -30.69
C PRO A 185 6.65 11.62 -30.48
N HIS A 186 7.26 11.28 -29.36
CA HIS A 186 7.61 9.88 -29.01
C HIS A 186 6.43 9.06 -28.48
N ILE A 187 5.38 9.71 -27.98
CA ILE A 187 4.22 9.07 -27.37
C ILE A 187 2.95 9.13 -28.21
N MET A 188 2.89 10.04 -29.19
CA MET A 188 1.66 10.31 -29.94
C MET A 188 1.14 9.12 -30.76
N TYR A 189 2.02 8.23 -31.18
CA TYR A 189 1.67 7.01 -31.91
C TYR A 189 1.57 5.75 -31.07
N ASP A 190 1.86 5.85 -29.76
CA ASP A 190 1.75 4.77 -28.78
C ASP A 190 0.58 5.07 -27.84
N ASN A 191 -0.56 4.42 -28.08
CA ASN A 191 -1.78 4.69 -27.33
C ASN A 191 -1.63 4.37 -25.85
N ASP A 192 -0.88 3.32 -25.49
CA ASP A 192 -0.64 2.94 -24.11
C ASP A 192 0.21 3.99 -23.38
N LEU A 193 1.30 4.45 -24.00
CA LEU A 193 2.09 5.56 -23.44
C LEU A 193 1.29 6.86 -23.31
N LYS A 194 0.44 7.15 -24.29
CA LYS A 194 -0.39 8.36 -24.28
C LYS A 194 -1.34 8.39 -23.08
N GLU A 195 -1.88 7.25 -22.68
CA GLU A 195 -2.76 7.12 -21.51
C GLU A 195 -1.98 7.16 -20.19
N LYS A 196 -0.74 6.67 -20.19
CA LYS A 196 0.07 6.55 -18.97
C LYS A 196 0.87 7.82 -18.63
N VAL A 197 1.31 8.62 -19.64
CA VAL A 197 2.20 9.76 -19.39
C VAL A 197 1.42 11.02 -19.00
N GLN A 198 1.82 11.63 -17.88
CA GLN A 198 1.17 12.82 -17.30
C GLN A 198 2.22 13.86 -16.90
N ALA A 199 1.85 15.15 -16.97
CA ALA A 199 2.66 16.27 -16.50
C ALA A 199 2.01 16.92 -15.28
N VAL A 200 2.77 17.11 -14.18
CA VAL A 200 2.29 17.62 -12.89
C VAL A 200 3.23 18.68 -12.36
N GLY A 201 2.70 19.80 -11.88
CA GLY A 201 3.43 20.81 -11.13
C GLY A 201 3.42 20.51 -9.63
N ARG A 202 4.58 20.63 -8.98
CA ARG A 202 4.74 20.42 -7.51
C ARG A 202 5.02 21.72 -6.76
N GLY A 203 5.23 22.81 -7.47
CA GLY A 203 5.63 24.06 -6.84
C GLY A 203 6.95 23.92 -6.07
N HIS A 204 7.00 24.52 -4.89
CA HIS A 204 8.16 24.47 -3.98
C HIS A 204 7.96 23.56 -2.75
N PHE A 205 6.86 22.79 -2.70
CA PHE A 205 6.45 22.04 -1.49
C PHE A 205 7.25 20.78 -1.22
N ALA A 206 7.99 20.28 -2.21
CA ALA A 206 8.85 19.13 -2.06
C ALA A 206 10.31 19.53 -2.40
N PRO A 207 10.97 20.34 -1.56
CA PRO A 207 12.35 20.72 -1.82
C PRO A 207 13.25 19.49 -1.69
N TYR A 208 14.13 19.30 -2.68
CA TYR A 208 15.16 18.26 -2.61
C TYR A 208 16.22 18.62 -1.55
N ASP A 209 16.65 19.88 -1.57
CA ASP A 209 17.54 20.44 -0.57
C ASP A 209 16.78 21.40 0.35
N LYS A 210 16.57 20.98 1.58
CA LYS A 210 15.90 21.78 2.62
C LYS A 210 16.73 22.98 3.06
N ASN A 211 18.06 22.95 2.84
CA ASN A 211 18.97 24.03 3.16
C ASN A 211 18.99 25.13 2.09
N GLY A 212 18.20 24.96 1.05
CA GLY A 212 17.87 26.06 0.14
C GLY A 212 18.79 26.22 -1.07
N ASN A 213 19.53 25.18 -1.50
CA ASN A 213 20.24 25.24 -2.78
C ASN A 213 19.21 25.43 -3.94
N PRO A 214 19.13 26.63 -4.54
CA PRO A 214 18.12 26.92 -5.56
C PRO A 214 18.21 26.02 -6.78
N SER A 215 19.41 25.66 -7.19
CA SER A 215 19.66 24.81 -8.35
C SER A 215 19.14 23.40 -8.17
N ALA A 216 19.33 22.82 -6.97
CA ALA A 216 18.83 21.50 -6.64
C ALA A 216 17.30 21.44 -6.58
N ASN A 217 16.65 22.56 -6.24
CA ASN A 217 15.21 22.65 -6.11
C ASN A 217 14.50 22.97 -7.43
N ARG A 218 15.19 23.58 -8.40
CA ARG A 218 14.69 23.79 -9.77
C ARG A 218 15.03 22.58 -10.63
N ARG A 219 14.11 21.65 -10.74
CA ARG A 219 14.36 20.36 -11.40
C ARG A 219 13.11 19.80 -12.06
N VAL A 220 13.32 18.81 -12.90
CA VAL A 220 12.26 17.94 -13.41
C VAL A 220 12.54 16.52 -12.96
N GLU A 221 11.52 15.86 -12.49
CA GLU A 221 11.57 14.47 -12.04
C GLU A 221 10.64 13.61 -12.89
N PHE A 222 11.05 12.37 -13.08
CA PHE A 222 10.25 11.33 -13.70
C PHE A 222 9.95 10.26 -12.69
N HIS A 223 8.68 10.01 -12.47
CA HIS A 223 8.18 8.97 -11.58
C HIS A 223 7.34 7.99 -12.35
N PHE A 224 7.22 6.77 -11.84
CA PHE A 224 6.17 5.86 -12.25
C PHE A 224 5.33 5.45 -11.04
N THR A 225 4.05 5.20 -11.28
CA THR A 225 3.16 4.60 -10.28
C THR A 225 2.87 3.16 -10.66
N LEU A 226 2.65 2.32 -9.65
CA LEU A 226 2.27 0.94 -9.85
C LEU A 226 0.75 0.78 -9.77
N ASN A 227 0.26 -0.25 -10.44
CA ASN A 227 -1.14 -0.66 -10.38
C ASN A 227 -1.36 -1.47 -9.10
N GLU A 228 -1.65 -0.76 -8.01
CA GLU A 228 -1.81 -1.36 -6.69
C GLU A 228 -2.99 -2.32 -6.60
N GLU A 229 -4.07 -2.05 -7.34
CA GLU A 229 -5.21 -2.96 -7.42
C GLU A 229 -4.84 -4.32 -8.03
N LYS A 230 -4.05 -4.31 -9.11
CA LYS A 230 -3.59 -5.53 -9.75
C LYS A 230 -2.71 -6.33 -8.80
N ILE A 231 -1.72 -5.68 -8.17
CA ILE A 231 -0.81 -6.32 -7.23
C ILE A 231 -1.59 -6.94 -6.05
N ALA A 232 -2.54 -6.19 -5.50
CA ALA A 232 -3.40 -6.67 -4.42
C ALA A 232 -4.24 -7.91 -4.83
N ARG A 233 -4.77 -7.91 -6.04
CA ARG A 233 -5.59 -9.01 -6.57
C ARG A 233 -4.76 -10.28 -6.78
N GLU A 234 -3.57 -10.16 -7.38
CA GLU A 234 -2.68 -11.30 -7.63
C GLU A 234 -2.18 -11.93 -6.33
N GLN A 235 -1.87 -11.13 -5.31
CA GLN A 235 -1.48 -11.65 -4.00
C GLN A 235 -2.64 -12.33 -3.28
N SER A 236 -3.84 -11.78 -3.35
CA SER A 236 -5.03 -12.42 -2.76
C SER A 236 -5.29 -13.77 -3.42
N GLN A 237 -5.12 -13.88 -4.74
CA GLN A 237 -5.26 -15.13 -5.45
C GLN A 237 -4.18 -16.15 -5.06
N ALA A 238 -2.94 -15.71 -4.93
CA ALA A 238 -1.83 -16.57 -4.49
C ALA A 238 -2.05 -17.16 -3.10
N ILE A 239 -2.63 -16.39 -2.17
CA ILE A 239 -2.98 -16.86 -0.83
C ILE A 239 -4.07 -17.92 -0.91
N ILE A 240 -5.13 -17.67 -1.69
CA ILE A 240 -6.21 -18.65 -1.89
C ILE A 240 -5.69 -19.96 -2.49
N ASP A 241 -4.83 -19.87 -3.50
CA ASP A 241 -4.25 -21.02 -4.17
C ASP A 241 -3.36 -21.84 -3.20
N ALA A 242 -2.58 -21.15 -2.35
CA ALA A 242 -1.77 -21.79 -1.31
C ALA A 242 -2.63 -22.52 -0.25
N GLU A 243 -3.74 -21.92 0.17
CA GLU A 243 -4.67 -22.55 1.12
C GLU A 243 -5.35 -23.80 0.52
N ILE A 244 -5.73 -23.74 -0.76
CA ILE A 244 -6.32 -24.88 -1.46
C ILE A 244 -5.29 -26.02 -1.57
N ALA A 245 -4.05 -25.70 -1.92
CA ALA A 245 -2.96 -26.69 -2.02
C ALA A 245 -2.67 -27.36 -0.68
N ALA A 246 -2.64 -26.58 0.42
CA ALA A 246 -2.43 -27.11 1.78
C ALA A 246 -3.56 -28.07 2.19
N LYS A 247 -4.82 -27.72 1.96
CA LYS A 247 -5.98 -28.58 2.25
C LYS A 247 -6.06 -29.83 1.36
N GLY A 248 -5.52 -29.77 0.15
CA GLY A 248 -5.44 -30.91 -0.77
C GLY A 248 -4.37 -31.96 -0.41
N SER A 249 -3.34 -31.56 0.35
CA SER A 249 -2.25 -32.42 0.80
C SER A 249 -2.55 -33.21 2.09
N GLU A 250 -3.65 -32.89 2.79
CA GLU A 250 -4.11 -33.56 4.01
C GLU A 250 -5.08 -34.75 3.74
N LYS A 251 -5.32 -35.09 2.49
CA LYS A 251 -6.09 -36.30 2.07
C LYS A 251 -5.19 -37.38 1.50
#